data_68c8d6990fd4dbdfdd826626bff48624
#
_entry.id   68c8d6990fd4dbdfdd826626bff48624
#
_cell.length_a   1.000
_cell.length_b   1.000
_cell.length_c   1.000
_cell.angle_alpha   90.00
_cell.angle_beta   90.00
_cell.angle_gamma   90.00
#
_symmetry.space_group_name_H-M   'P 1'
#
loop_
_entity.id
_entity.type
_entity.pdbx_description
1 polymer ?
#
loop_
_entity_poly.entity_id
_entity_poly.type
_entity_poly.pdbx_seq_one_letter_code
_entity_poly.pdbx_strand_id
1 'polypeptide(L)'
;MLSLSLGRAHGGFCDGISRRNMLRLGGTGAMAGLSLPMLLELEAKAASGRGAQAKSVIMIFLEGGPSHIDMWDLKPDAPKEIRGSFDPISTNVPGTQIGNILPKCATITDKFTILRSHSHRDNGHQTGRHWCLTGHKPSFGDGQANSTPFNELYPSIGSMVSRELGHTGDVPPYICVPEPMGPGGPGFFGAKYAPFVIETDPVQPDFQVRDLNLAAGTSRRRFDLRRRLLSGVEQLAEVRTGRGRAASMSTYYEKALELVTSPGARRAFDMNSENPKLRARYGLTSLGQCCLLSRRLVEAGCRFVGISHGSWDTHV
;
A
#
# COMPACT_ATOMS: atom_id res chain seq x y z
N MET A 1 46.03 -12.65 -11.97
CA MET A 1 45.06 -11.88 -11.15
C MET A 1 44.85 -10.53 -11.82
N LEU A 2 43.82 -10.36 -12.63
CA LEU A 2 43.50 -9.07 -13.25
C LEU A 2 42.76 -8.22 -12.27
N SER A 3 43.36 -7.12 -11.78
CA SER A 3 42.68 -6.12 -10.97
C SER A 3 42.25 -4.98 -11.87
N LEU A 4 40.97 -4.90 -12.18
CA LEU A 4 40.34 -3.73 -12.79
C LEU A 4 40.01 -2.71 -11.68
N SER A 5 40.79 -1.64 -11.60
CA SER A 5 40.52 -0.50 -10.72
C SER A 5 39.53 0.43 -11.41
N LEU A 6 38.24 0.28 -11.14
CA LEU A 6 37.23 1.24 -11.50
C LEU A 6 37.12 2.28 -10.37
N GLY A 7 37.34 3.55 -10.72
CA GLY A 7 37.46 4.68 -9.80
C GLY A 7 36.39 4.77 -8.71
N ARG A 8 36.70 5.50 -7.63
CA ARG A 8 35.83 5.74 -6.48
C ARG A 8 34.55 6.50 -6.93
N ALA A 9 33.45 5.77 -7.10
CA ALA A 9 32.14 6.40 -7.12
C ALA A 9 31.59 6.38 -5.68
N HIS A 10 31.34 7.53 -5.10
CA HIS A 10 30.58 7.69 -3.87
C HIS A 10 29.11 7.44 -4.20
N GLY A 11 28.61 6.26 -3.88
CA GLY A 11 27.23 5.85 -4.05
C GLY A 11 27.13 4.34 -3.95
N GLY A 12 26.93 3.80 -2.76
CA GLY A 12 26.49 2.43 -2.56
C GLY A 12 25.00 2.31 -2.94
N PHE A 13 24.58 1.12 -3.37
CA PHE A 13 23.16 0.80 -3.38
C PHE A 13 22.61 0.93 -1.96
N CYS A 14 21.31 1.20 -1.83
CA CYS A 14 20.65 1.37 -0.52
C CYS A 14 20.75 0.15 0.42
N ASP A 15 21.13 -0.99 -0.07
CA ASP A 15 21.40 -2.25 0.65
C ASP A 15 22.84 -2.38 1.19
N GLY A 16 23.70 -1.38 0.96
CA GLY A 16 25.09 -1.39 1.42
C GLY A 16 26.03 -2.32 0.65
N ILE A 17 25.57 -3.00 -0.39
CA ILE A 17 26.40 -3.85 -1.23
C ILE A 17 27.27 -2.99 -2.15
N SER A 18 28.60 -3.03 -1.95
CA SER A 18 29.53 -2.32 -2.82
C SER A 18 29.62 -3.01 -4.20
N ARG A 19 29.83 -2.22 -5.28
CA ARG A 19 30.08 -2.76 -6.62
C ARG A 19 31.20 -3.83 -6.64
N ARG A 20 32.17 -3.70 -5.76
CA ARG A 20 33.26 -4.68 -5.60
C ARG A 20 32.75 -6.00 -5.02
N ASN A 21 31.83 -5.99 -4.09
CA ASN A 21 31.20 -7.19 -3.55
C ASN A 21 30.27 -7.85 -4.55
N MET A 22 29.56 -7.06 -5.35
CA MET A 22 28.74 -7.58 -6.45
C MET A 22 29.59 -8.24 -7.53
N LEU A 23 30.75 -7.68 -7.89
CA LEU A 23 31.68 -8.30 -8.84
C LEU A 23 32.36 -9.53 -8.25
N ARG A 24 32.62 -9.59 -6.96
CA ARG A 24 33.14 -10.79 -6.28
C ARG A 24 32.11 -11.90 -6.24
N LEU A 25 30.85 -11.60 -5.92
CA LEU A 25 29.74 -12.54 -5.97
C LEU A 25 29.50 -13.03 -7.41
N GLY A 26 29.51 -12.11 -8.39
CA GLY A 26 29.39 -12.48 -9.81
C GLY A 26 30.57 -13.33 -10.31
N GLY A 27 31.78 -13.04 -9.87
CA GLY A 27 32.97 -13.81 -10.23
C GLY A 27 32.97 -15.22 -9.63
N THR A 28 32.59 -15.40 -8.38
CA THR A 28 32.44 -16.72 -7.74
C THR A 28 31.24 -17.47 -8.28
N GLY A 29 30.15 -16.80 -8.63
CA GLY A 29 28.98 -17.40 -9.29
C GLY A 29 29.30 -17.89 -10.71
N ALA A 30 30.11 -17.15 -11.47
CA ALA A 30 30.57 -17.60 -12.81
C ALA A 30 31.50 -18.82 -12.73
N MET A 31 32.35 -18.92 -11.71
CA MET A 31 33.18 -20.11 -11.47
C MET A 31 32.34 -21.32 -11.00
N ALA A 32 31.20 -21.09 -10.37
CA ALA A 32 30.24 -22.14 -9.97
C ALA A 32 29.20 -22.49 -11.06
N GLY A 33 29.29 -21.87 -12.25
CA GLY A 33 28.30 -22.07 -13.31
C GLY A 33 26.96 -21.33 -13.09
N LEU A 34 26.86 -20.53 -12.04
CA LEU A 34 25.65 -19.74 -11.71
C LEU A 34 25.82 -18.30 -12.20
N SER A 35 25.22 -17.98 -13.33
CA SER A 35 25.14 -16.59 -13.82
C SER A 35 23.91 -15.90 -13.27
N LEU A 36 23.93 -14.56 -13.18
CA LEU A 36 22.75 -13.78 -12.76
C LEU A 36 21.50 -14.10 -13.61
N PRO A 37 21.58 -14.21 -14.95
CA PRO A 37 20.45 -14.67 -15.75
C PRO A 37 19.91 -16.03 -15.33
N MET A 38 20.78 -16.99 -15.00
CA MET A 38 20.39 -18.33 -14.55
C MET A 38 19.74 -18.30 -13.15
N LEU A 39 20.20 -17.44 -12.24
CA LEU A 39 19.55 -17.23 -10.95
C LEU A 39 18.16 -16.62 -11.13
N LEU A 40 18.03 -15.60 -11.97
CA LEU A 40 16.73 -14.99 -12.28
C LEU A 40 15.78 -15.97 -12.98
N GLU A 41 16.32 -16.85 -13.84
CA GLU A 41 15.53 -17.90 -14.48
C GLU A 41 15.10 -18.99 -13.47
N LEU A 42 15.96 -19.36 -12.53
CA LEU A 42 15.63 -20.30 -11.45
C LEU A 42 14.59 -19.69 -10.49
N GLU A 43 14.71 -18.41 -10.15
CA GLU A 43 13.69 -17.68 -9.37
C GLU A 43 12.36 -17.62 -10.12
N ALA A 44 12.36 -17.30 -11.40
CA ALA A 44 11.15 -17.29 -12.23
C ALA A 44 10.51 -18.69 -12.33
N LYS A 45 11.30 -19.74 -12.48
CA LYS A 45 10.83 -21.14 -12.48
C LYS A 45 10.33 -21.58 -11.10
N ALA A 46 10.99 -21.18 -10.03
CA ALA A 46 10.54 -21.46 -8.66
C ALA A 46 9.23 -20.70 -8.34
N ALA A 47 9.10 -19.48 -8.83
CA ALA A 47 7.88 -18.70 -8.72
C ALA A 47 6.73 -19.28 -9.58
N SER A 48 7.01 -19.83 -10.75
CA SER A 48 6.00 -20.47 -11.61
C SER A 48 5.52 -21.83 -11.11
N GLY A 49 6.34 -22.53 -10.31
CA GLY A 49 5.99 -23.83 -9.71
C GLY A 49 5.12 -23.75 -8.45
N ARG A 50 5.12 -22.60 -7.78
CA ARG A 50 4.20 -22.25 -6.69
C ARG A 50 3.37 -21.09 -7.17
N GLY A 51 2.20 -21.35 -7.72
CA GLY A 51 1.26 -20.29 -8.06
C GLY A 51 1.17 -19.31 -6.90
N ALA A 52 1.25 -18.00 -7.16
CA ALA A 52 1.19 -16.97 -6.14
C ALA A 52 -0.02 -17.22 -5.24
N GLN A 53 0.22 -17.56 -3.97
CA GLN A 53 -0.84 -17.87 -3.02
C GLN A 53 -1.58 -16.59 -2.60
N ALA A 54 -0.85 -15.48 -2.45
CA ALA A 54 -1.42 -14.19 -2.12
C ALA A 54 -2.08 -13.57 -3.34
N LYS A 55 -3.38 -13.26 -3.23
CA LYS A 55 -4.19 -12.64 -4.29
C LYS A 55 -4.44 -11.16 -4.07
N SER A 56 -4.28 -10.71 -2.83
CA SER A 56 -4.57 -9.33 -2.41
C SER A 56 -3.68 -8.93 -1.24
N VAL A 57 -3.55 -7.62 -1.04
CA VAL A 57 -2.75 -7.01 0.03
C VAL A 57 -3.62 -6.05 0.83
N ILE A 58 -3.55 -6.12 2.15
CA ILE A 58 -4.01 -5.07 3.05
C ILE A 58 -2.76 -4.46 3.68
N MET A 59 -2.50 -3.19 3.40
CA MET A 59 -1.37 -2.46 3.95
C MET A 59 -1.86 -1.50 5.02
N ILE A 60 -1.39 -1.68 6.25
CA ILE A 60 -1.66 -0.77 7.36
C ILE A 60 -0.43 0.11 7.51
N PHE A 61 -0.56 1.37 7.14
CA PHE A 61 0.51 2.35 7.26
C PHE A 61 0.29 3.18 8.52
N LEU A 62 1.19 3.02 9.48
CA LEU A 62 1.16 3.73 10.76
C LEU A 62 1.93 5.03 10.61
N GLU A 63 1.21 6.13 10.41
CA GLU A 63 1.80 7.45 10.18
C GLU A 63 2.34 8.09 11.46
N GLY A 64 3.48 8.74 11.33
CA GLY A 64 4.18 9.37 12.45
C GLY A 64 5.32 8.52 13.02
N GLY A 65 5.50 7.28 12.53
CA GLY A 65 6.64 6.45 12.89
C GLY A 65 6.61 5.91 14.31
N PRO A 66 5.72 4.95 14.61
CA PRO A 66 5.71 4.28 15.91
C PRO A 66 7.09 3.69 16.21
N SER A 67 7.55 3.86 17.44
CA SER A 67 8.89 3.44 17.88
C SER A 67 9.07 1.92 17.74
N HIS A 68 9.97 1.51 16.86
CA HIS A 68 10.29 0.09 16.69
C HIS A 68 10.97 -0.50 17.93
N ILE A 69 11.74 0.31 18.67
CA ILE A 69 12.43 -0.09 19.91
C ILE A 69 11.42 -0.45 21.00
N ASP A 70 10.26 0.19 21.01
CA ASP A 70 9.22 -0.06 22.02
C ASP A 70 8.26 -1.20 21.61
N MET A 71 8.25 -1.59 20.36
CA MET A 71 7.27 -2.53 19.80
C MET A 71 7.88 -3.85 19.34
N TRP A 72 8.70 -3.81 18.29
CA TRP A 72 9.09 -5.00 17.52
C TRP A 72 10.58 -5.37 17.62
N ASP A 73 11.43 -4.41 17.98
CA ASP A 73 12.89 -4.55 17.97
C ASP A 73 13.51 -3.99 19.24
N LEU A 74 13.06 -4.48 20.37
CA LEU A 74 13.59 -4.09 21.69
C LEU A 74 15.08 -4.41 21.79
N LYS A 75 15.81 -3.57 22.53
CA LYS A 75 17.24 -3.70 22.79
C LYS A 75 17.47 -3.92 24.30
N PRO A 76 17.07 -5.06 24.88
CA PRO A 76 17.05 -5.27 26.34
C PRO A 76 18.45 -5.10 26.99
N ASP A 77 19.51 -5.44 26.25
CA ASP A 77 20.89 -5.36 26.72
C ASP A 77 21.53 -3.97 26.47
N ALA A 78 20.81 -3.04 25.83
CA ALA A 78 21.30 -1.68 25.63
C ALA A 78 21.17 -0.83 26.88
N PRO A 79 21.95 0.26 27.02
CA PRO A 79 21.77 1.26 28.07
C PRO A 79 20.33 1.78 28.13
N LYS A 80 19.91 2.20 29.34
CA LYS A 80 18.53 2.65 29.60
C LYS A 80 18.06 3.76 28.65
N GLU A 81 18.98 4.63 28.24
CA GLU A 81 18.74 5.76 27.34
C GLU A 81 18.40 5.30 25.91
N ILE A 82 18.71 4.05 25.56
CA ILE A 82 18.49 3.48 24.22
C ILE A 82 17.34 2.50 24.23
N ARG A 83 17.26 1.64 25.25
CA ARG A 83 16.30 0.51 25.25
C ARG A 83 14.84 0.91 25.42
N GLY A 84 14.55 2.17 25.76
CA GLY A 84 13.19 2.65 25.99
C GLY A 84 12.61 2.24 27.36
N SER A 85 11.32 2.49 27.54
CA SER A 85 10.60 2.29 28.81
C SER A 85 9.78 0.98 28.85
N PHE A 86 9.67 0.27 27.74
CA PHE A 86 8.84 -0.93 27.63
C PHE A 86 9.70 -2.21 27.78
N ASP A 87 9.13 -3.19 28.46
CA ASP A 87 9.80 -4.46 28.69
C ASP A 87 9.52 -5.49 27.58
N PRO A 88 10.49 -6.36 27.28
CA PRO A 88 10.28 -7.46 26.35
C PRO A 88 9.37 -8.53 26.97
N ILE A 89 8.45 -9.08 26.20
CA ILE A 89 7.68 -10.26 26.55
C ILE A 89 7.97 -11.41 25.57
N SER A 90 7.94 -12.62 26.08
CA SER A 90 8.09 -13.83 25.26
C SER A 90 6.88 -13.99 24.33
N THR A 91 7.14 -14.52 23.14
CA THR A 91 6.10 -14.84 22.18
C THR A 91 5.86 -16.36 22.12
N ASN A 92 4.87 -16.79 21.30
CA ASN A 92 4.68 -18.21 21.01
C ASN A 92 5.75 -18.80 20.07
N VAL A 93 6.71 -17.99 19.62
CA VAL A 93 7.89 -18.45 18.86
C VAL A 93 9.12 -18.39 19.77
N PRO A 94 9.73 -19.52 20.12
CA PRO A 94 10.89 -19.58 21.02
C PRO A 94 12.02 -18.66 20.54
N GLY A 95 12.60 -17.87 21.46
CA GLY A 95 13.69 -16.94 21.17
C GLY A 95 13.25 -15.62 20.54
N THR A 96 11.96 -15.43 20.25
CA THR A 96 11.43 -14.17 19.74
C THR A 96 10.73 -13.41 20.85
N GLN A 97 11.11 -12.13 21.03
CA GLN A 97 10.50 -11.21 21.98
C GLN A 97 9.98 -9.97 21.27
N ILE A 98 8.90 -9.39 21.79
CA ILE A 98 8.33 -8.11 21.36
C ILE A 98 7.94 -7.27 22.58
N GLY A 99 7.55 -6.01 22.38
CA GLY A 99 7.16 -5.12 23.47
C GLY A 99 5.92 -5.58 24.24
N ASN A 100 5.90 -5.39 25.55
CA ASN A 100 4.79 -5.74 26.44
C ASN A 100 3.48 -5.01 26.12
N ILE A 101 3.53 -3.96 25.29
CA ILE A 101 2.35 -3.25 24.77
C ILE A 101 1.62 -4.04 23.69
N LEU A 102 2.19 -5.12 23.18
CA LEU A 102 1.62 -5.96 22.12
C LEU A 102 1.28 -7.40 22.59
N PRO A 103 0.58 -7.61 23.72
CA PRO A 103 0.40 -8.94 24.29
C PRO A 103 -0.40 -9.89 23.39
N LYS A 104 -1.34 -9.37 22.61
CA LYS A 104 -2.10 -10.18 21.64
C LYS A 104 -1.25 -10.61 20.45
N CYS A 105 -0.34 -9.76 19.98
CA CYS A 105 0.59 -10.12 18.91
C CYS A 105 1.57 -11.20 19.36
N ALA A 106 1.99 -11.18 20.62
CA ALA A 106 2.87 -12.20 21.19
C ALA A 106 2.28 -13.62 21.09
N THR A 107 0.96 -13.77 21.15
CA THR A 107 0.29 -15.08 21.06
C THR A 107 0.15 -15.62 19.63
N ILE A 108 0.43 -14.81 18.63
CA ILE A 108 0.26 -15.15 17.20
C ILE A 108 1.50 -14.87 16.36
N THR A 109 2.66 -14.71 16.98
CA THR A 109 3.92 -14.36 16.28
C THR A 109 4.32 -15.41 15.23
N ASP A 110 3.89 -16.65 15.39
CA ASP A 110 4.04 -17.72 14.41
C ASP A 110 3.25 -17.49 13.10
N LYS A 111 2.38 -16.49 13.05
CA LYS A 111 1.54 -16.14 11.88
C LYS A 111 2.08 -14.99 11.03
N PHE A 112 3.12 -14.30 11.48
CA PHE A 112 3.66 -13.14 10.76
C PHE A 112 5.19 -13.09 10.83
N THR A 113 5.79 -12.28 9.96
CA THR A 113 7.23 -12.07 9.92
C THR A 113 7.57 -10.66 10.39
N ILE A 114 8.60 -10.53 11.23
CA ILE A 114 9.13 -9.25 11.66
C ILE A 114 10.40 -8.96 10.85
N LEU A 115 10.39 -7.90 10.04
CA LEU A 115 11.53 -7.46 9.23
C LEU A 115 12.29 -6.35 9.98
N ARG A 116 13.19 -6.72 10.89
CA ARG A 116 13.97 -5.76 11.68
C ARG A 116 15.08 -5.05 10.88
N SER A 117 15.48 -5.60 9.74
CA SER A 117 16.51 -5.04 8.88
C SER A 117 15.99 -3.98 7.89
N HIS A 118 14.68 -3.71 7.86
CA HIS A 118 14.13 -2.67 7.00
C HIS A 118 14.56 -1.30 7.49
N SER A 119 15.28 -0.56 6.68
CA SER A 119 15.76 0.78 7.01
C SER A 119 15.96 1.64 5.76
N HIS A 120 15.87 2.94 5.92
CA HIS A 120 16.24 3.93 4.91
C HIS A 120 17.00 5.08 5.60
N ARG A 121 17.63 5.95 4.81
CA ARG A 121 18.45 7.06 5.32
C ARG A 121 17.71 8.38 5.43
N ASP A 122 16.41 8.34 5.60
CA ASP A 122 15.58 9.52 5.69
C ASP A 122 14.73 9.47 6.95
N ASN A 123 14.81 10.51 7.77
CA ASN A 123 14.08 10.64 9.03
C ASN A 123 12.91 11.61 8.97
N GLY A 124 12.61 12.16 7.79
CA GLY A 124 11.44 12.99 7.57
C GLY A 124 10.17 12.17 7.42
N HIS A 125 9.07 12.57 8.06
CA HIS A 125 7.80 11.86 7.97
C HIS A 125 7.34 11.66 6.53
N GLN A 126 7.33 12.71 5.75
CA GLN A 126 6.80 12.67 4.39
C GLN A 126 7.77 12.04 3.39
N THR A 127 9.04 12.37 3.51
CA THR A 127 10.09 11.83 2.64
C THR A 127 10.33 10.34 2.91
N GLY A 128 10.32 9.92 4.17
CA GLY A 128 10.37 8.52 4.56
C GLY A 128 9.14 7.74 4.08
N ARG A 129 7.95 8.33 4.22
CA ARG A 129 6.70 7.77 3.71
C ARG A 129 6.75 7.57 2.19
N HIS A 130 7.21 8.58 1.45
CA HIS A 130 7.39 8.48 0.01
C HIS A 130 8.32 7.31 -0.35
N TRP A 131 9.42 7.18 0.36
CA TRP A 131 10.37 6.09 0.13
C TRP A 131 9.74 4.71 0.38
N CYS A 132 9.04 4.55 1.51
CA CYS A 132 8.36 3.29 1.84
C CYS A 132 7.28 2.91 0.83
N LEU A 133 6.53 3.89 0.30
CA LEU A 133 5.40 3.61 -0.59
C LEU A 133 5.79 3.46 -2.07
N THR A 134 6.92 4.03 -2.49
CA THR A 134 7.32 4.06 -3.91
C THR A 134 8.62 3.31 -4.19
N GLY A 135 9.44 3.02 -3.17
CA GLY A 135 10.79 2.49 -3.32
C GLY A 135 11.82 3.51 -3.81
N HIS A 136 11.42 4.77 -3.97
CA HIS A 136 12.27 5.83 -4.52
C HIS A 136 12.46 6.99 -3.53
N LYS A 137 13.66 7.55 -3.51
CA LYS A 137 13.90 8.81 -2.80
C LYS A 137 13.11 9.93 -3.50
N PRO A 138 12.44 10.83 -2.75
CA PRO A 138 11.82 12.00 -3.35
C PRO A 138 12.86 12.83 -4.10
N SER A 139 12.52 13.27 -5.32
CA SER A 139 13.41 14.03 -6.20
C SER A 139 13.39 15.52 -5.90
N PHE A 140 12.45 15.98 -5.09
CA PHE A 140 12.19 17.40 -4.82
C PHE A 140 12.84 17.83 -3.52
N GLY A 141 13.32 19.09 -3.49
CA GLY A 141 13.81 19.72 -2.26
C GLY A 141 12.75 19.62 -1.16
N ASP A 142 13.20 19.55 0.07
CA ASP A 142 12.55 19.09 1.31
C ASP A 142 11.12 19.58 1.61
N GLY A 143 10.58 20.55 0.88
CA GLY A 143 9.25 21.09 1.15
C GLY A 143 8.12 20.59 0.24
N GLN A 144 8.40 20.14 -0.97
CA GLN A 144 7.33 19.89 -1.96
C GLN A 144 6.85 18.43 -2.02
N ALA A 145 7.71 17.47 -1.76
CA ALA A 145 7.29 16.08 -1.62
C ALA A 145 6.36 15.86 -0.41
N ASN A 146 6.34 16.81 0.49
CA ASN A 146 5.65 16.74 1.78
C ASN A 146 4.19 17.17 1.73
N SER A 147 3.76 17.92 0.72
CA SER A 147 2.42 18.52 0.69
C SER A 147 1.45 17.86 -0.28
N THR A 148 1.94 16.99 -1.16
CA THR A 148 1.12 16.39 -2.20
C THR A 148 0.78 14.95 -1.84
N PRO A 149 -0.49 14.60 -1.60
CA PRO A 149 -0.91 13.23 -1.29
C PRO A 149 -0.63 12.27 -2.44
N PHE A 150 -0.43 12.78 -3.66
CA PHE A 150 -0.07 12.02 -4.84
C PHE A 150 1.16 12.60 -5.49
N ASN A 151 2.23 11.83 -5.61
CA ASN A 151 3.35 12.25 -6.42
C ASN A 151 3.10 11.94 -7.91
N GLU A 152 3.57 12.81 -8.79
CA GLU A 152 3.38 12.65 -10.23
C GLU A 152 4.43 11.73 -10.88
N LEU A 153 5.54 11.48 -10.19
CA LEU A 153 6.68 10.77 -10.76
C LEU A 153 6.62 9.26 -10.53
N TYR A 154 6.49 8.84 -9.27
CA TYR A 154 6.67 7.43 -8.93
C TYR A 154 5.34 6.79 -8.51
N PRO A 155 4.94 5.69 -9.16
CA PRO A 155 3.76 4.97 -8.73
C PRO A 155 3.98 4.33 -7.36
N SER A 156 2.95 4.36 -6.53
CA SER A 156 2.95 3.64 -5.26
C SER A 156 2.82 2.13 -5.46
N ILE A 157 3.17 1.37 -4.42
CA ILE A 157 2.98 -0.09 -4.39
C ILE A 157 1.54 -0.47 -4.77
N GLY A 158 0.53 0.24 -4.24
CA GLY A 158 -0.88 -0.02 -4.56
C GLY A 158 -1.20 0.21 -6.03
N SER A 159 -0.64 1.27 -6.64
CA SER A 159 -0.80 1.53 -8.08
C SER A 159 -0.10 0.48 -8.94
N MET A 160 1.07 -0.02 -8.52
CA MET A 160 1.76 -1.12 -9.19
C MET A 160 0.92 -2.41 -9.14
N VAL A 161 0.41 -2.77 -7.97
CA VAL A 161 -0.47 -3.94 -7.80
C VAL A 161 -1.75 -3.80 -8.64
N SER A 162 -2.36 -2.61 -8.65
CA SER A 162 -3.54 -2.32 -9.48
C SER A 162 -3.27 -2.50 -10.97
N ARG A 163 -2.08 -2.10 -11.43
CA ARG A 163 -1.69 -2.23 -12.83
C ARG A 163 -1.44 -3.68 -13.22
N GLU A 164 -0.66 -4.40 -12.42
CA GLU A 164 -0.19 -5.75 -12.77
C GLU A 164 -1.27 -6.83 -12.57
N LEU A 165 -2.09 -6.70 -11.53
CA LEU A 165 -3.12 -7.70 -11.21
C LEU A 165 -4.52 -7.33 -11.74
N GLY A 166 -4.74 -6.08 -12.08
CA GLY A 166 -5.98 -5.59 -12.67
C GLY A 166 -7.20 -5.72 -11.76
N HIS A 167 -8.37 -5.58 -12.37
CA HIS A 167 -9.68 -5.69 -11.74
C HIS A 167 -10.23 -7.12 -11.84
N THR A 168 -10.77 -7.66 -10.76
CA THR A 168 -11.29 -9.04 -10.73
C THR A 168 -12.62 -9.20 -10.01
N GLY A 169 -13.16 -8.15 -9.43
CA GLY A 169 -14.36 -8.22 -8.60
C GLY A 169 -15.28 -7.02 -8.81
N ASP A 170 -16.13 -6.78 -7.83
CA ASP A 170 -17.14 -5.73 -7.85
C ASP A 170 -16.63 -4.36 -7.38
N VAL A 171 -15.39 -4.29 -6.87
CA VAL A 171 -14.79 -3.09 -6.27
C VAL A 171 -13.48 -2.71 -6.97
N PRO A 172 -13.05 -1.45 -6.91
CA PRO A 172 -11.78 -1.02 -7.51
C PRO A 172 -10.60 -1.87 -7.04
N PRO A 173 -9.59 -2.09 -7.89
CA PRO A 173 -8.42 -2.89 -7.55
C PRO A 173 -7.52 -2.26 -6.51
N TYR A 174 -7.58 -0.93 -6.32
CA TYR A 174 -6.85 -0.18 -5.32
C TYR A 174 -7.76 0.80 -4.59
N ILE A 175 -7.87 0.64 -3.28
CA ILE A 175 -8.70 1.47 -2.39
C ILE A 175 -7.84 1.96 -1.24
N CYS A 176 -8.03 3.22 -0.80
CA CYS A 176 -7.47 3.77 0.42
C CYS A 176 -8.59 4.17 1.39
N VAL A 177 -8.38 3.96 2.70
CA VAL A 177 -9.32 4.31 3.78
C VAL A 177 -8.57 4.68 5.07
N PRO A 178 -9.01 5.67 5.84
CA PRO A 178 -10.05 6.66 5.56
C PRO A 178 -9.54 7.83 4.71
N GLU A 179 -8.29 7.77 4.30
CA GLU A 179 -7.60 8.81 3.53
C GLU A 179 -6.52 8.21 2.61
N PRO A 180 -5.97 8.97 1.67
CA PRO A 180 -4.84 8.50 0.87
C PRO A 180 -3.62 8.19 1.75
N MET A 181 -2.90 7.11 1.46
CA MET A 181 -1.62 6.84 2.11
C MET A 181 -0.54 7.79 1.58
N GLY A 182 -0.45 9.01 2.13
CA GLY A 182 0.58 9.98 1.76
C GLY A 182 0.78 10.12 0.23
N PRO A 183 2.01 10.15 -0.30
CA PRO A 183 2.29 10.24 -1.73
C PRO A 183 2.02 8.93 -2.48
N GLY A 184 0.93 8.24 -2.16
CA GLY A 184 0.53 6.92 -2.66
C GLY A 184 -0.20 6.92 -4.00
N GLY A 185 0.05 7.90 -4.86
CA GLY A 185 -0.62 8.04 -6.15
C GLY A 185 -0.06 7.14 -7.26
N PRO A 186 -0.64 7.27 -8.47
CA PRO A 186 -0.31 6.43 -9.60
C PRO A 186 1.01 6.82 -10.31
N GLY A 187 1.60 7.97 -9.98
CA GLY A 187 2.78 8.49 -10.65
C GLY A 187 2.59 8.53 -12.18
N PHE A 188 3.64 8.15 -12.90
CA PHE A 188 3.62 8.12 -14.37
C PHE A 188 2.68 7.04 -14.97
N PHE A 189 2.07 6.19 -14.18
CA PHE A 189 1.04 5.26 -14.69
C PHE A 189 -0.27 5.97 -15.04
N GLY A 190 -0.49 7.16 -14.51
CA GLY A 190 -1.67 7.97 -14.77
C GLY A 190 -2.90 7.57 -13.96
N ALA A 191 -3.95 8.39 -14.07
CA ALA A 191 -5.15 8.36 -13.24
C ALA A 191 -5.90 7.02 -13.19
N LYS A 192 -5.78 6.20 -14.22
CA LYS A 192 -6.38 4.86 -14.27
C LYS A 192 -5.98 3.97 -13.09
N TYR A 193 -4.78 4.16 -12.56
CA TYR A 193 -4.23 3.35 -11.47
C TYR A 193 -4.19 4.07 -10.12
N ALA A 194 -4.85 5.23 -10.03
CA ALA A 194 -5.03 5.94 -8.77
C ALA A 194 -5.93 5.15 -7.81
N PRO A 195 -5.74 5.28 -6.48
CA PRO A 195 -6.65 4.71 -5.51
C PRO A 195 -8.05 5.30 -5.62
N PHE A 196 -9.04 4.48 -5.34
CA PHE A 196 -10.34 4.98 -4.90
C PHE A 196 -10.25 5.31 -3.42
N VAL A 197 -10.48 6.54 -3.04
CA VAL A 197 -10.35 7.00 -1.65
C VAL A 197 -11.70 7.03 -0.98
N ILE A 198 -11.82 6.38 0.16
CA ILE A 198 -12.98 6.45 1.05
C ILE A 198 -12.65 7.46 2.13
N GLU A 199 -13.19 8.67 2.01
CA GLU A 199 -12.87 9.80 2.90
C GLU A 199 -13.63 9.77 4.23
N THR A 200 -14.57 8.83 4.39
CA THR A 200 -15.36 8.68 5.62
C THR A 200 -14.81 7.55 6.47
N ASP A 201 -14.59 7.81 7.76
CA ASP A 201 -14.11 6.79 8.68
C ASP A 201 -15.22 5.75 8.98
N PRO A 202 -14.96 4.45 8.77
CA PRO A 202 -15.91 3.37 9.03
C PRO A 202 -16.36 3.21 10.49
N VAL A 203 -15.71 3.89 11.43
CA VAL A 203 -16.14 3.91 12.84
C VAL A 203 -17.38 4.77 13.05
N GLN A 204 -17.63 5.72 12.17
CA GLN A 204 -18.76 6.63 12.29
C GLN A 204 -20.09 5.87 12.19
N PRO A 205 -21.08 6.21 13.04
CA PRO A 205 -22.39 5.54 13.03
C PRO A 205 -23.16 5.70 11.71
N ASP A 206 -22.93 6.79 11.01
CA ASP A 206 -23.53 7.16 9.74
C ASP A 206 -22.61 6.88 8.55
N PHE A 207 -21.63 6.00 8.74
CA PHE A 207 -20.70 5.63 7.67
C PHE A 207 -21.42 5.25 6.40
N GLN A 208 -21.14 5.99 5.36
CA GLN A 208 -21.58 5.75 4.00
C GLN A 208 -20.48 6.16 3.04
N VAL A 209 -20.24 5.34 2.04
CA VAL A 209 -19.36 5.74 0.93
C VAL A 209 -20.17 6.62 0.00
N ARG A 210 -19.69 7.84 -0.22
CA ARG A 210 -20.34 8.79 -1.12
C ARG A 210 -20.53 8.19 -2.51
N ASP A 211 -21.63 8.54 -3.14
CA ASP A 211 -21.92 8.22 -4.54
C ASP A 211 -22.05 6.71 -4.87
N LEU A 212 -22.18 5.83 -3.88
CA LEU A 212 -22.56 4.43 -4.13
C LEU A 212 -24.06 4.24 -4.46
N ASN A 213 -24.85 5.27 -4.25
CA ASN A 213 -26.27 5.28 -4.59
C ASN A 213 -26.54 6.34 -5.64
N LEU A 214 -27.53 6.07 -6.49
CA LEU A 214 -28.01 7.10 -7.39
C LEU A 214 -28.53 8.29 -6.56
N ALA A 215 -28.24 9.52 -7.02
CA ALA A 215 -28.73 10.72 -6.38
C ALA A 215 -30.24 10.66 -6.18
N ALA A 216 -30.73 11.16 -5.05
CA ALA A 216 -32.15 11.17 -4.72
C ALA A 216 -32.99 11.74 -5.89
N GLY A 217 -34.07 11.05 -6.25
CA GLY A 217 -34.92 11.42 -7.39
C GLY A 217 -34.37 11.04 -8.78
N THR A 218 -33.21 10.35 -8.86
CA THR A 218 -32.68 9.88 -10.13
C THR A 218 -33.06 8.41 -10.33
N SER A 219 -33.98 8.13 -11.25
CA SER A 219 -34.31 6.77 -11.66
C SER A 219 -33.16 6.15 -12.49
N ARG A 220 -33.07 4.81 -12.48
CA ARG A 220 -32.10 4.07 -13.30
C ARG A 220 -32.18 4.47 -14.78
N ARG A 221 -33.40 4.57 -15.33
CA ARG A 221 -33.61 5.00 -16.71
C ARG A 221 -33.04 6.39 -17.01
N ARG A 222 -33.24 7.35 -16.09
CA ARG A 222 -32.73 8.72 -16.24
C ARG A 222 -31.21 8.75 -16.15
N PHE A 223 -30.64 7.92 -15.29
CA PHE A 223 -29.20 7.75 -15.16
C PHE A 223 -28.59 7.16 -16.45
N ASP A 224 -29.15 6.09 -17.00
CA ASP A 224 -28.67 5.47 -18.24
C ASP A 224 -28.81 6.42 -19.46
N LEU A 225 -29.85 7.25 -19.49
CA LEU A 225 -29.99 8.28 -20.53
C LEU A 225 -28.88 9.34 -20.42
N ARG A 226 -28.62 9.85 -19.22
CA ARG A 226 -27.53 10.82 -18.99
C ARG A 226 -26.18 10.25 -19.41
N ARG A 227 -25.93 8.99 -19.09
CA ARG A 227 -24.70 8.31 -19.49
C ARG A 227 -24.52 8.25 -21.01
N ARG A 228 -25.56 7.88 -21.74
CA ARG A 228 -25.54 7.86 -23.22
C ARG A 228 -25.30 9.25 -23.81
N LEU A 229 -25.91 10.26 -23.24
CA LEU A 229 -25.69 11.65 -23.68
C LEU A 229 -24.24 12.10 -23.40
N LEU A 230 -23.69 11.77 -22.22
CA LEU A 230 -22.32 12.10 -21.88
C LEU A 230 -21.33 11.43 -22.84
N SER A 231 -21.48 10.14 -23.12
CA SER A 231 -20.61 9.42 -24.06
C SER A 231 -20.67 10.01 -25.47
N GLY A 232 -21.83 10.49 -25.91
CA GLY A 232 -21.95 11.20 -27.20
C GLY A 232 -21.22 12.54 -27.21
N VAL A 233 -21.28 13.30 -26.12
CA VAL A 233 -20.55 14.57 -25.97
C VAL A 233 -19.04 14.33 -25.90
N GLU A 234 -18.58 13.32 -25.19
CA GLU A 234 -17.17 12.94 -25.06
C GLU A 234 -16.58 12.52 -26.43
N GLN A 235 -17.29 11.72 -27.21
CA GLN A 235 -16.88 11.37 -28.57
C GLN A 235 -16.71 12.62 -29.46
N LEU A 236 -17.60 13.59 -29.34
CA LEU A 236 -17.50 14.86 -30.07
C LEU A 236 -16.33 15.71 -29.57
N ALA A 237 -16.05 15.68 -28.26
CA ALA A 237 -14.93 16.41 -27.66
C ALA A 237 -13.55 15.81 -28.02
N GLU A 238 -13.44 14.49 -28.08
CA GLU A 238 -12.22 13.77 -28.51
C GLU A 238 -11.82 14.15 -29.95
N VAL A 239 -12.82 14.32 -30.83
CA VAL A 239 -12.58 14.77 -32.21
C VAL A 239 -12.03 16.20 -32.26
N ARG A 240 -12.37 17.08 -31.29
CA ARG A 240 -12.04 18.51 -31.30
C ARG A 240 -10.79 18.89 -30.50
N THR A 241 -10.38 18.17 -29.49
CA THR A 241 -9.40 18.66 -28.50
C THR A 241 -8.14 17.83 -28.29
N GLY A 242 -8.02 16.65 -28.91
CA GLY A 242 -6.87 15.78 -28.66
C GLY A 242 -6.88 15.12 -27.27
N ARG A 243 -6.33 13.94 -27.19
CA ARG A 243 -6.58 12.85 -26.24
C ARG A 243 -6.19 13.01 -24.75
N GLY A 244 -5.69 14.09 -24.23
CA GLY A 244 -5.02 14.05 -22.92
C GLY A 244 -5.94 14.09 -21.69
N ARG A 245 -6.70 15.18 -21.49
CA ARG A 245 -7.52 15.40 -20.28
C ARG A 245 -8.89 14.70 -20.32
N ALA A 246 -9.50 14.59 -21.48
CA ALA A 246 -10.79 13.96 -21.64
C ALA A 246 -10.72 12.45 -21.33
N ALA A 247 -9.68 11.75 -21.75
CA ALA A 247 -9.47 10.33 -21.49
C ALA A 247 -9.33 10.00 -19.98
N SER A 248 -8.69 10.87 -19.19
CA SER A 248 -8.57 10.69 -17.75
C SER A 248 -9.91 10.84 -17.05
N MET A 249 -10.71 11.83 -17.45
CA MET A 249 -12.07 12.03 -16.88
C MET A 249 -13.00 10.88 -17.22
N SER A 250 -12.98 10.37 -18.45
CA SER A 250 -13.76 9.19 -18.87
C SER A 250 -13.46 7.98 -17.98
N THR A 251 -12.20 7.72 -17.69
CA THR A 251 -11.80 6.61 -16.82
C THR A 251 -12.36 6.73 -15.39
N TYR A 252 -12.39 7.94 -14.82
CA TYR A 252 -12.99 8.16 -13.51
C TYR A 252 -14.51 7.94 -13.52
N TYR A 253 -15.19 8.42 -14.56
CA TYR A 253 -16.63 8.20 -14.71
C TYR A 253 -16.98 6.72 -14.87
N GLU A 254 -16.21 5.97 -15.64
CA GLU A 254 -16.41 4.52 -15.80
C GLU A 254 -16.28 3.78 -14.46
N LYS A 255 -15.21 4.04 -13.72
CA LYS A 255 -15.01 3.44 -12.40
C LYS A 255 -16.11 3.80 -11.39
N ALA A 256 -16.49 5.07 -11.34
CA ALA A 256 -17.59 5.53 -10.48
C ALA A 256 -18.90 4.84 -10.86
N LEU A 257 -19.14 4.68 -12.16
CA LEU A 257 -20.34 4.03 -12.70
C LEU A 257 -20.40 2.54 -12.33
N GLU A 258 -19.30 1.82 -12.47
CA GLU A 258 -19.20 0.41 -12.08
C GLU A 258 -19.54 0.25 -10.60
N LEU A 259 -18.98 1.09 -9.73
CA LEU A 259 -19.28 1.09 -8.31
C LEU A 259 -20.76 1.32 -7.99
N VAL A 260 -21.35 2.40 -8.55
CA VAL A 260 -22.76 2.77 -8.31
C VAL A 260 -23.71 1.67 -8.76
N THR A 261 -23.34 0.93 -9.80
CA THR A 261 -24.22 -0.09 -10.40
C THR A 261 -24.01 -1.49 -9.84
N SER A 262 -22.90 -1.76 -9.16
CA SER A 262 -22.59 -3.09 -8.61
C SER A 262 -23.31 -3.36 -7.29
N PRO A 263 -24.17 -4.39 -7.22
CA PRO A 263 -24.72 -4.88 -5.96
C PRO A 263 -23.65 -5.46 -5.02
N GLY A 264 -22.57 -6.03 -5.58
CA GLY A 264 -21.46 -6.57 -4.83
C GLY A 264 -20.65 -5.47 -4.13
N ALA A 265 -20.37 -4.36 -4.83
CA ALA A 265 -19.76 -3.20 -4.23
C ALA A 265 -20.58 -2.68 -3.04
N ARG A 266 -21.87 -2.47 -3.22
CA ARG A 266 -22.73 -2.02 -2.12
C ARG A 266 -22.69 -2.95 -0.91
N ARG A 267 -22.72 -4.26 -1.12
CA ARG A 267 -22.58 -5.22 0.00
C ARG A 267 -21.22 -5.14 0.67
N ALA A 268 -20.14 -4.98 -0.09
CA ALA A 268 -18.79 -4.87 0.47
C ALA A 268 -18.63 -3.67 1.40
N PHE A 269 -19.22 -2.53 1.03
CA PHE A 269 -19.16 -1.30 1.82
C PHE A 269 -20.18 -1.25 2.97
N ASP A 270 -21.19 -2.12 2.98
CA ASP A 270 -22.21 -2.13 4.03
C ASP A 270 -21.70 -2.75 5.33
N MET A 271 -21.11 -1.91 6.18
CA MET A 271 -20.61 -2.29 7.49
C MET A 271 -21.73 -2.70 8.46
N ASN A 272 -22.96 -2.28 8.23
CA ASN A 272 -24.09 -2.60 9.12
C ASN A 272 -24.57 -4.04 8.94
N SER A 273 -24.27 -4.68 7.81
CA SER A 273 -24.55 -6.10 7.57
C SER A 273 -23.61 -7.03 8.35
N GLU A 274 -22.53 -6.52 8.95
CA GLU A 274 -21.57 -7.33 9.65
C GLU A 274 -22.03 -7.66 11.09
N ASN A 275 -21.68 -8.84 11.57
CA ASN A 275 -22.02 -9.30 12.92
C ASN A 275 -21.46 -8.32 13.98
N PRO A 276 -22.28 -7.78 14.90
CA PRO A 276 -21.81 -6.84 15.92
C PRO A 276 -20.70 -7.39 16.81
N LYS A 277 -20.72 -8.69 17.13
CA LYS A 277 -19.65 -9.34 17.92
C LYS A 277 -18.34 -9.35 17.15
N LEU A 278 -18.38 -9.53 15.83
CA LEU A 278 -17.20 -9.49 15.00
C LEU A 278 -16.67 -8.05 14.85
N ARG A 279 -17.55 -7.07 14.68
CA ARG A 279 -17.18 -5.65 14.71
C ARG A 279 -16.44 -5.28 16.01
N ALA A 280 -16.99 -5.68 17.16
CA ALA A 280 -16.37 -5.46 18.45
C ALA A 280 -15.01 -6.18 18.60
N ARG A 281 -14.86 -7.36 18.00
CA ARG A 281 -13.59 -8.10 18.02
C ARG A 281 -12.48 -7.41 17.23
N TYR A 282 -12.79 -6.74 16.12
CA TYR A 282 -11.84 -5.88 15.40
C TYR A 282 -11.49 -4.61 16.17
N GLY A 283 -12.34 -4.21 17.12
CA GLY A 283 -12.26 -2.97 17.87
C GLY A 283 -13.14 -1.88 17.25
N LEU A 284 -13.88 -1.17 18.12
CA LEU A 284 -14.74 -0.05 17.74
C LEU A 284 -13.89 1.25 17.70
N THR A 285 -12.79 1.19 16.98
CA THR A 285 -11.85 2.29 16.73
C THR A 285 -11.72 2.50 15.22
N SER A 286 -11.22 3.63 14.79
CA SER A 286 -10.95 3.91 13.38
C SER A 286 -10.13 2.79 12.74
N LEU A 287 -8.98 2.44 13.31
CA LEU A 287 -8.12 1.37 12.79
C LEU A 287 -8.85 0.02 12.71
N GLY A 288 -9.57 -0.36 13.77
CA GLY A 288 -10.28 -1.63 13.82
C GLY A 288 -11.36 -1.74 12.74
N GLN A 289 -12.15 -0.69 12.56
CA GLN A 289 -13.21 -0.68 11.55
C GLN A 289 -12.65 -0.54 10.11
N CYS A 290 -11.55 0.18 9.91
CA CYS A 290 -10.81 0.19 8.65
C CYS A 290 -10.27 -1.20 8.30
N CYS A 291 -9.71 -1.94 9.25
CA CYS A 291 -9.26 -3.33 9.04
C CYS A 291 -10.42 -4.26 8.66
N LEU A 292 -11.57 -4.13 9.32
CA LEU A 292 -12.76 -4.92 9.00
C LEU A 292 -13.29 -4.61 7.60
N LEU A 293 -13.40 -3.32 7.25
CA LEU A 293 -13.79 -2.90 5.90
C LEU A 293 -12.80 -3.43 4.85
N SER A 294 -11.51 -3.33 5.12
CA SER A 294 -10.46 -3.83 4.20
C SER A 294 -10.59 -5.32 3.92
N ARG A 295 -10.91 -6.15 4.94
CA ARG A 295 -11.21 -7.56 4.74
C ARG A 295 -12.37 -7.75 3.77
N ARG A 296 -13.49 -7.05 3.98
CA ARG A 296 -14.69 -7.13 3.13
C ARG A 296 -14.40 -6.72 1.69
N LEU A 297 -13.57 -5.68 1.50
CA LEU A 297 -13.15 -5.22 0.18
C LEU A 297 -12.28 -6.26 -0.55
N VAL A 298 -11.37 -6.91 0.16
CA VAL A 298 -10.55 -7.99 -0.39
C VAL A 298 -11.42 -9.20 -0.77
N GLU A 299 -12.37 -9.56 0.07
CA GLU A 299 -13.37 -10.61 -0.21
C GLU A 299 -14.22 -10.27 -1.45
N ALA A 300 -14.47 -8.99 -1.72
CA ALA A 300 -15.15 -8.50 -2.91
C ALA A 300 -14.26 -8.34 -4.17
N GLY A 301 -12.96 -8.70 -4.06
CA GLY A 301 -12.02 -8.74 -5.18
C GLY A 301 -11.07 -7.54 -5.28
N CYS A 302 -11.01 -6.67 -4.28
CA CYS A 302 -9.98 -5.63 -4.22
C CYS A 302 -8.59 -6.26 -4.14
N ARG A 303 -7.64 -5.74 -4.91
CA ARG A 303 -6.27 -6.25 -4.96
C ARG A 303 -5.35 -5.61 -3.93
N PHE A 304 -5.57 -4.34 -3.64
CA PHE A 304 -4.77 -3.61 -2.67
C PHE A 304 -5.67 -2.65 -1.88
N VAL A 305 -5.68 -2.81 -0.56
CA VAL A 305 -6.33 -1.84 0.34
C VAL A 305 -5.26 -1.20 1.21
N GLY A 306 -5.16 0.13 1.13
CA GLY A 306 -4.30 0.93 1.97
C GLY A 306 -5.08 1.54 3.13
N ILE A 307 -4.62 1.33 4.35
CA ILE A 307 -5.13 1.97 5.56
C ILE A 307 -4.09 2.98 6.02
N SER A 308 -4.44 4.26 6.03
CA SER A 308 -3.65 5.31 6.68
C SER A 308 -4.14 5.47 8.12
N HIS A 309 -3.24 5.36 9.09
CA HIS A 309 -3.57 5.53 10.50
C HIS A 309 -2.52 6.38 11.20
N GLY A 310 -2.91 7.60 11.53
CA GLY A 310 -2.04 8.62 12.11
C GLY A 310 -1.96 8.58 13.64
N SER A 311 -1.40 9.66 14.21
CA SER A 311 -1.27 9.90 15.65
C SER A 311 -0.25 9.01 16.39
N TRP A 312 0.73 8.47 15.69
CA TRP A 312 1.83 7.72 16.30
C TRP A 312 3.04 8.61 16.64
N ASP A 313 3.04 9.84 16.11
CA ASP A 313 4.07 10.84 16.40
C ASP A 313 3.62 11.71 17.58
N THR A 314 3.96 11.28 18.77
CA THR A 314 3.46 11.92 20.00
C THR A 314 4.32 13.08 20.48
N HIS A 315 5.59 13.16 20.16
CA HIS A 315 6.53 14.25 20.55
C HIS A 315 6.45 14.68 22.04
N VAL A 316 6.18 13.76 22.96
CA VAL A 316 6.06 14.02 24.40
C VAL A 316 7.23 13.41 25.15
#